data_d92463aa73b98cf72ba263a2fa3116c6
#
_entry.id   d92463aa73b98cf72ba263a2fa3116c6
#
_cell.length_a   1.000
_cell.length_b   1.000
_cell.length_c   1.000
_cell.angle_alpha   90.00
_cell.angle_beta   90.00
_cell.angle_gamma   90.00
#
_symmetry.space_group_name_H-M   'P 1'
#
loop_
_entity.id
_entity.type
_entity.pdbx_description
1 polymer ?
#
loop_
_entity_poly.entity_id
_entity_poly.type
_entity_poly.pdbx_seq_one_letter_code
_entity_poly.pdbx_strand_id
1 'polypeptide(L)'
;DIALEDLNETQLTYKFMPLVENIGRKFATTQQASGVMSINDIIQEGNLNLTKAIRRIDWARVTGDDDDKMKTLKSFLSKRIKGGIRRAVDKNRGDIRIPEHKLNEIRKDNGKDHKMVAMFFNSMFLSIDEKPKDDEESMIYQIADKSEPYNIGLLNVYLTGLLKRHLNEREYDVLRLSYGLDCEKHSANKIAEILNIEGSSAYVRVSELKKQAVDKLIDSVDHSQVLDYL
;
A
#
# COMPACT_ATOMS: atom_id res chain seq x y z
N ASP A 1 -23.72 4.32 51.06
CA ASP A 1 -23.46 3.74 49.70
C ASP A 1 -24.79 3.49 49.03
N ILE A 2 -24.95 4.05 47.82
CA ILE A 2 -26.19 3.88 47.02
C ILE A 2 -26.07 2.49 46.36
N ALA A 3 -27.16 1.71 46.44
CA ALA A 3 -27.16 0.39 45.79
C ALA A 3 -26.99 0.53 44.27
N LEU A 4 -26.37 -0.51 43.62
CA LEU A 4 -26.07 -0.47 42.18
C LEU A 4 -27.35 -0.29 41.32
N GLU A 5 -28.48 -0.77 41.82
CA GLU A 5 -29.78 -0.72 41.16
C GLU A 5 -30.40 0.70 41.17
N ASP A 6 -30.05 1.51 42.15
CA ASP A 6 -30.55 2.89 42.34
C ASP A 6 -29.73 3.93 41.57
N LEU A 7 -28.61 3.52 40.99
CA LEU A 7 -27.77 4.39 40.16
C LEU A 7 -28.42 4.63 38.80
N ASN A 8 -28.45 5.89 38.36
CA ASN A 8 -28.92 6.23 37.02
C ASN A 8 -27.91 5.83 35.95
N GLU A 9 -28.32 5.82 34.67
CA GLU A 9 -27.49 5.41 33.52
C GLU A 9 -26.12 6.14 33.48
N THR A 10 -26.12 7.43 33.77
CA THR A 10 -24.91 8.27 33.77
C THR A 10 -23.95 7.87 34.88
N GLN A 11 -24.45 7.66 36.07
CA GLN A 11 -23.66 7.24 37.23
C GLN A 11 -23.06 5.85 37.02
N LEU A 12 -23.81 4.91 36.46
CA LEU A 12 -23.32 3.59 36.07
C LEU A 12 -22.26 3.69 34.98
N THR A 13 -22.48 4.56 34.00
CA THR A 13 -21.46 4.76 32.93
C THR A 13 -20.14 5.24 33.53
N TYR A 14 -20.16 6.28 34.36
CA TYR A 14 -18.94 6.75 35.02
C TYR A 14 -18.27 5.70 35.90
N LYS A 15 -19.05 4.93 36.65
CA LYS A 15 -18.54 3.85 37.52
C LYS A 15 -17.80 2.76 36.74
N PHE A 16 -18.24 2.46 35.51
CA PHE A 16 -17.66 1.40 34.68
C PHE A 16 -16.72 1.89 33.58
N MET A 17 -16.48 3.21 33.42
CA MET A 17 -15.49 3.74 32.48
C MET A 17 -14.07 3.16 32.66
N PRO A 18 -13.55 2.99 33.91
CA PRO A 18 -12.22 2.37 34.09
C PRO A 18 -12.14 0.93 33.53
N LEU A 19 -13.27 0.20 33.53
CA LEU A 19 -13.33 -1.14 32.91
C LEU A 19 -13.12 -1.05 31.40
N VAL A 20 -13.69 -0.02 30.74
CA VAL A 20 -13.51 0.22 29.31
C VAL A 20 -12.06 0.52 28.99
N GLU A 21 -11.39 1.38 29.76
CA GLU A 21 -9.96 1.69 29.55
C GLU A 21 -9.10 0.44 29.67
N ASN A 22 -9.31 -0.37 30.71
CA ASN A 22 -8.58 -1.61 30.89
C ASN A 22 -8.77 -2.61 29.74
N ILE A 23 -9.97 -2.66 29.17
CA ILE A 23 -10.26 -3.51 28.01
C ILE A 23 -9.66 -2.88 26.76
N GLY A 24 -9.84 -1.59 26.55
CA GLY A 24 -9.34 -0.87 25.37
C GLY A 24 -7.83 -0.95 25.21
N ARG A 25 -7.10 -0.77 26.31
CA ARG A 25 -5.63 -0.90 26.33
C ARG A 25 -5.14 -2.27 25.83
N LYS A 26 -5.89 -3.36 26.08
CA LYS A 26 -5.55 -4.68 25.58
C LYS A 26 -5.72 -4.85 24.07
N PHE A 27 -6.56 -4.04 23.44
CA PHE A 27 -6.71 -4.01 21.97
C PHE A 27 -5.68 -3.12 21.29
N ALA A 28 -5.14 -2.13 22.00
CA ALA A 28 -4.22 -1.13 21.47
C ALA A 28 -2.74 -1.52 21.61
N THR A 29 -2.44 -2.78 21.92
CA THR A 29 -1.07 -3.23 22.21
C THR A 29 -0.16 -3.26 20.98
N THR A 30 -0.71 -3.29 19.78
CA THR A 30 0.08 -3.22 18.53
C THR A 30 -0.67 -2.41 17.48
N GLN A 31 0.04 -1.54 16.77
CA GLN A 31 -0.50 -0.79 15.62
C GLN A 31 -1.06 -1.72 14.54
N GLN A 32 -0.50 -2.93 14.40
CA GLN A 32 -1.00 -3.96 13.50
C GLN A 32 -2.40 -4.47 13.89
N ALA A 33 -2.75 -4.44 15.17
CA ALA A 33 -4.06 -4.87 15.64
C ALA A 33 -5.14 -3.79 15.49
N SER A 34 -4.79 -2.53 15.76
CA SER A 34 -5.71 -1.38 15.71
C SER A 34 -5.73 -0.67 14.35
N GLY A 35 -4.70 -0.87 13.51
CA GLY A 35 -4.56 -0.19 12.23
C GLY A 35 -4.44 1.32 12.41
N VAL A 36 -5.26 2.07 11.68
CA VAL A 36 -5.32 3.55 11.75
C VAL A 36 -6.06 4.08 12.99
N MET A 37 -6.73 3.20 13.77
CA MET A 37 -7.43 3.62 14.98
C MET A 37 -6.47 3.92 16.13
N SER A 38 -6.62 5.10 16.73
CA SER A 38 -5.91 5.46 17.95
C SER A 38 -6.48 4.72 19.19
N ILE A 39 -5.70 4.72 20.28
CA ILE A 39 -6.19 4.18 21.57
C ILE A 39 -7.43 4.91 22.05
N ASN A 40 -7.52 6.22 21.79
CA ASN A 40 -8.67 7.03 22.17
C ASN A 40 -9.92 6.63 21.38
N ASP A 41 -9.79 6.34 20.09
CA ASP A 41 -10.89 5.83 19.27
C ASP A 41 -11.42 4.50 19.82
N ILE A 42 -10.52 3.60 20.18
CA ILE A 42 -10.87 2.31 20.77
C ILE A 42 -11.61 2.48 22.10
N ILE A 43 -11.13 3.39 22.97
CA ILE A 43 -11.78 3.69 24.24
C ILE A 43 -13.15 4.31 24.01
N GLN A 44 -13.31 5.24 23.07
CA GLN A 44 -14.60 5.85 22.76
C GLN A 44 -15.60 4.86 22.20
N GLU A 45 -15.19 3.96 21.32
CA GLU A 45 -16.03 2.85 20.88
C GLU A 45 -16.42 1.92 22.02
N GLY A 46 -15.52 1.70 22.96
CA GLY A 46 -15.78 0.98 24.20
C GLY A 46 -16.84 1.68 25.06
N ASN A 47 -16.71 3.00 25.27
CA ASN A 47 -17.66 3.83 26.03
C ASN A 47 -19.06 3.84 25.38
N LEU A 48 -19.12 3.94 24.05
CA LEU A 48 -20.38 3.86 23.31
C LEU A 48 -21.08 2.50 23.54
N ASN A 49 -20.31 1.42 23.52
CA ASN A 49 -20.86 0.09 23.75
C ASN A 49 -21.18 -0.17 25.23
N LEU A 50 -20.47 0.46 26.18
CA LEU A 50 -20.81 0.46 27.59
C LEU A 50 -22.18 1.10 27.82
N THR A 51 -22.40 2.32 27.30
CA THR A 51 -23.70 3.03 27.45
C THR A 51 -24.87 2.23 26.87
N LYS A 52 -24.66 1.64 25.66
CA LYS A 52 -25.67 0.75 25.05
C LYS A 52 -25.92 -0.52 25.87
N ALA A 53 -24.90 -1.03 26.56
CA ALA A 53 -25.03 -2.24 27.37
C ALA A 53 -25.74 -1.97 28.70
N ILE A 54 -25.50 -0.79 29.34
CA ILE A 54 -26.12 -0.37 30.57
C ILE A 54 -27.67 -0.33 30.40
N ARG A 55 -28.17 0.22 29.29
CA ARG A 55 -29.58 0.26 28.94
C ARG A 55 -30.25 -1.11 28.78
N ARG A 56 -29.41 -2.16 28.63
CA ARG A 56 -29.85 -3.55 28.41
C ARG A 56 -29.61 -4.45 29.62
N ILE A 57 -29.32 -3.87 30.79
CA ILE A 57 -29.15 -4.65 32.02
C ILE A 57 -30.51 -5.19 32.42
N ASP A 58 -30.58 -6.50 32.56
CA ASP A 58 -31.73 -7.20 33.14
C ASP A 58 -31.47 -7.39 34.64
N TRP A 59 -32.00 -6.44 35.43
CA TRP A 59 -31.78 -6.41 36.86
C TRP A 59 -32.35 -7.66 37.57
N ALA A 60 -33.36 -8.30 37.02
CA ALA A 60 -33.90 -9.55 37.56
C ALA A 60 -32.86 -10.70 37.59
N ARG A 61 -31.86 -10.62 36.73
CA ARG A 61 -30.76 -11.61 36.68
C ARG A 61 -29.56 -11.21 37.52
N VAL A 62 -29.51 -10.02 38.04
CA VAL A 62 -28.41 -9.51 38.88
C VAL A 62 -28.80 -9.75 40.32
N THR A 63 -28.59 -10.97 40.81
CA THR A 63 -28.97 -11.43 42.16
C THR A 63 -27.74 -11.68 43.03
N GLY A 64 -27.94 -11.78 44.33
CA GLY A 64 -26.89 -12.01 45.32
C GLY A 64 -26.54 -10.78 46.13
N ASP A 65 -25.43 -10.82 46.84
CA ASP A 65 -24.87 -9.68 47.56
C ASP A 65 -24.22 -8.64 46.60
N ASP A 66 -23.80 -7.50 47.12
CA ASP A 66 -23.23 -6.43 46.30
C ASP A 66 -21.97 -6.84 45.52
N ASP A 67 -21.18 -7.74 46.08
CA ASP A 67 -19.98 -8.25 45.41
C ASP A 67 -20.33 -9.18 44.24
N ASP A 68 -21.33 -10.03 44.39
CA ASP A 68 -21.80 -10.92 43.34
C ASP A 68 -22.50 -10.16 42.23
N LYS A 69 -23.33 -9.16 42.56
CA LYS A 69 -23.92 -8.21 41.63
C LYS A 69 -22.84 -7.50 40.81
N MET A 70 -21.79 -7.01 41.47
CA MET A 70 -20.68 -6.32 40.81
C MET A 70 -19.90 -7.24 39.87
N LYS A 71 -19.62 -8.49 40.24
CA LYS A 71 -18.96 -9.49 39.38
C LYS A 71 -19.80 -9.82 38.15
N THR A 72 -21.10 -10.03 38.36
CA THR A 72 -22.06 -10.34 37.27
C THR A 72 -22.12 -9.19 36.28
N LEU A 73 -22.26 -7.94 36.73
CA LEU A 73 -22.26 -6.75 35.89
C LEU A 73 -20.94 -6.57 35.14
N LYS A 74 -19.80 -6.66 35.81
CA LYS A 74 -18.47 -6.61 35.15
C LYS A 74 -18.33 -7.66 34.07
N SER A 75 -18.78 -8.89 34.30
CA SER A 75 -18.74 -9.96 33.31
C SER A 75 -19.62 -9.66 32.10
N PHE A 76 -20.87 -9.25 32.34
CA PHE A 76 -21.83 -8.87 31.29
C PHE A 76 -21.31 -7.71 30.46
N LEU A 77 -20.90 -6.61 31.09
CA LEU A 77 -20.41 -5.40 30.42
C LEU A 77 -19.11 -5.69 29.65
N SER A 78 -18.17 -6.42 30.24
CA SER A 78 -16.90 -6.79 29.57
C SER A 78 -17.13 -7.53 28.25
N LYS A 79 -18.08 -8.45 28.18
CA LYS A 79 -18.40 -9.18 26.94
C LYS A 79 -18.96 -8.23 25.87
N ARG A 80 -19.83 -7.28 26.26
CA ARG A 80 -20.44 -6.31 25.35
C ARG A 80 -19.42 -5.30 24.85
N ILE A 81 -18.59 -4.76 25.74
CA ILE A 81 -17.52 -3.83 25.42
C ILE A 81 -16.52 -4.48 24.46
N LYS A 82 -16.00 -5.67 24.80
CA LYS A 82 -15.04 -6.39 23.93
C LYS A 82 -15.64 -6.66 22.54
N GLY A 83 -16.87 -7.13 22.48
CA GLY A 83 -17.54 -7.39 21.20
C GLY A 83 -17.78 -6.11 20.38
N GLY A 84 -18.07 -4.99 21.05
CA GLY A 84 -18.23 -3.69 20.41
C GLY A 84 -16.92 -3.16 19.85
N ILE A 85 -15.86 -3.12 20.66
CA ILE A 85 -14.51 -2.69 20.24
C ILE A 85 -14.03 -3.55 19.08
N ARG A 86 -14.16 -4.87 19.15
CA ARG A 86 -13.72 -5.77 18.07
C ARG A 86 -14.40 -5.44 16.74
N ARG A 87 -15.71 -5.24 16.74
CA ARG A 87 -16.44 -4.86 15.53
C ARG A 87 -16.05 -3.47 15.01
N ALA A 88 -15.80 -2.52 15.91
CA ALA A 88 -15.33 -1.19 15.53
C ALA A 88 -13.94 -1.26 14.88
N VAL A 89 -13.01 -2.01 15.48
CA VAL A 89 -11.68 -2.27 14.89
C VAL A 89 -11.81 -2.95 13.54
N ASP A 90 -12.61 -4.00 13.40
CA ASP A 90 -12.80 -4.71 12.13
C ASP A 90 -13.36 -3.80 11.03
N LYS A 91 -14.18 -2.81 11.41
CA LYS A 91 -14.78 -1.86 10.48
C LYS A 91 -13.85 -0.72 10.07
N ASN A 92 -13.07 -0.20 11.01
CA ASN A 92 -12.38 1.09 10.88
C ASN A 92 -10.85 1.00 10.91
N ARG A 93 -10.28 -0.20 11.02
CA ARG A 93 -8.83 -0.39 11.16
C ARG A 93 -8.00 -0.05 9.92
N GLY A 94 -8.57 -0.10 8.75
CA GLY A 94 -7.91 0.15 7.48
C GLY A 94 -8.54 1.32 6.75
N ASP A 95 -7.77 1.95 5.87
CA ASP A 95 -8.24 3.00 4.97
C ASP A 95 -9.24 2.43 3.96
N ILE A 96 -9.03 1.17 3.57
CA ILE A 96 -9.99 0.41 2.76
C ILE A 96 -10.72 -0.58 3.67
N ARG A 97 -12.04 -0.47 3.72
CA ARG A 97 -12.86 -1.37 4.52
C ARG A 97 -12.93 -2.78 3.93
N ILE A 98 -12.52 -3.76 4.73
CA ILE A 98 -12.70 -5.18 4.42
C ILE A 98 -13.99 -5.68 5.12
N PRO A 99 -14.88 -6.40 4.42
CA PRO A 99 -16.07 -6.98 5.02
C PRO A 99 -15.74 -7.97 6.14
N GLU A 100 -16.56 -7.98 7.21
CA GLU A 100 -16.31 -8.81 8.42
C GLU A 100 -16.19 -10.31 8.11
N HIS A 101 -16.98 -10.82 7.15
CA HIS A 101 -16.88 -12.23 6.77
C HIS A 101 -15.53 -12.59 6.18
N LYS A 102 -14.91 -11.69 5.37
CA LYS A 102 -13.57 -11.89 4.83
C LYS A 102 -12.50 -11.85 5.93
N LEU A 103 -12.61 -10.93 6.88
CA LEU A 103 -11.72 -10.91 8.05
C LEU A 103 -11.83 -12.20 8.88
N ASN A 104 -13.03 -12.75 9.02
CA ASN A 104 -13.24 -14.01 9.71
C ASN A 104 -12.69 -15.21 8.94
N GLU A 105 -12.74 -15.19 7.59
CA GLU A 105 -12.07 -16.20 6.75
C GLU A 105 -10.55 -16.17 6.96
N ILE A 106 -9.92 -14.99 6.91
CA ILE A 106 -8.48 -14.80 7.16
C ILE A 106 -8.08 -15.36 8.54
N ARG A 107 -8.88 -15.07 9.57
CA ARG A 107 -8.63 -15.57 10.94
C ARG A 107 -8.75 -17.08 11.04
N LYS A 108 -9.73 -17.70 10.37
CA LYS A 108 -9.92 -19.16 10.37
C LYS A 108 -8.81 -19.89 9.61
N ASP A 109 -8.33 -19.28 8.55
CA ASP A 109 -7.27 -19.85 7.70
C ASP A 109 -5.86 -19.70 8.31
N ASN A 110 -5.73 -18.96 9.42
CA ASN A 110 -4.45 -18.67 10.09
C ASN A 110 -3.37 -18.10 9.15
N GLY A 111 -3.78 -17.34 8.16
CA GLY A 111 -2.85 -16.66 7.25
C GLY A 111 -2.21 -17.57 6.19
N LYS A 112 -2.77 -18.72 5.89
CA LYS A 112 -2.27 -19.65 4.84
C LYS A 112 -2.54 -19.12 3.43
N ASP A 113 -3.65 -18.43 3.21
CA ASP A 113 -3.95 -17.79 1.93
C ASP A 113 -3.23 -16.46 1.80
N HIS A 114 -2.11 -16.48 1.06
CA HIS A 114 -1.29 -15.29 0.83
C HIS A 114 -2.05 -14.13 0.14
N LYS A 115 -3.06 -14.43 -0.70
CA LYS A 115 -3.87 -13.39 -1.35
C LYS A 115 -4.75 -12.66 -0.36
N MET A 116 -5.38 -13.40 0.56
CA MET A 116 -6.18 -12.81 1.64
C MET A 116 -5.32 -12.01 2.62
N VAL A 117 -4.13 -12.50 2.94
CA VAL A 117 -3.17 -11.78 3.79
C VAL A 117 -2.72 -10.49 3.12
N ALA A 118 -2.38 -10.53 1.82
CA ALA A 118 -2.01 -9.34 1.05
C ALA A 118 -3.16 -8.31 1.02
N MET A 119 -4.41 -8.75 0.80
CA MET A 119 -5.57 -7.86 0.86
C MET A 119 -5.70 -7.16 2.22
N PHE A 120 -5.43 -7.88 3.31
CA PHE A 120 -5.48 -7.34 4.66
C PHE A 120 -4.43 -6.25 4.89
N PHE A 121 -3.18 -6.48 4.46
CA PHE A 121 -2.11 -5.47 4.60
C PHE A 121 -2.30 -4.30 3.65
N ASN A 122 -2.72 -4.54 2.41
CA ASN A 122 -2.96 -3.50 1.41
C ASN A 122 -4.19 -2.62 1.73
N SER A 123 -4.95 -2.94 2.75
CA SER A 123 -6.06 -2.11 3.22
C SER A 123 -5.60 -0.91 4.08
N MET A 124 -4.33 -0.88 4.47
CA MET A 124 -3.73 0.21 5.24
C MET A 124 -2.72 0.94 4.37
N PHE A 125 -2.81 2.27 4.33
CA PHE A 125 -1.90 3.11 3.57
C PHE A 125 -0.74 3.59 4.45
N LEU A 126 0.38 3.82 3.83
CA LEU A 126 1.53 4.47 4.46
C LEU A 126 1.55 5.94 4.05
N SER A 127 2.04 6.80 4.93
CA SER A 127 2.26 8.20 4.57
C SER A 127 3.45 8.32 3.62
N ILE A 128 3.29 9.10 2.54
CA ILE A 128 4.39 9.41 1.61
C ILE A 128 5.47 10.24 2.31
N ASP A 129 5.07 11.07 3.27
CA ASP A 129 5.99 11.95 4.01
C ASP A 129 6.65 11.24 5.20
N GLU A 130 6.27 10.00 5.50
CA GLU A 130 6.83 9.23 6.60
C GLU A 130 8.30 8.90 6.32
N LYS A 131 9.14 9.14 7.32
CA LYS A 131 10.55 8.72 7.32
C LYS A 131 10.66 7.41 8.10
N PRO A 132 11.19 6.33 7.50
CA PRO A 132 11.33 5.03 8.18
C PRO A 132 12.22 5.12 9.43
N LYS A 133 13.24 5.98 9.39
CA LYS A 133 14.14 6.32 10.50
C LYS A 133 14.52 7.79 10.43
N ASP A 134 15.01 8.34 11.52
CA ASP A 134 15.31 9.77 11.64
C ASP A 134 16.31 10.30 10.60
N ASP A 135 17.22 9.47 10.10
CA ASP A 135 18.23 9.85 9.09
C ASP A 135 17.92 9.33 7.68
N GLU A 136 16.79 8.68 7.46
CA GLU A 136 16.42 8.18 6.13
C GLU A 136 15.57 9.21 5.36
N GLU A 137 15.69 9.18 4.04
CA GLU A 137 14.87 9.99 3.16
C GLU A 137 13.39 9.60 3.24
N SER A 138 12.50 10.56 3.03
CA SER A 138 11.05 10.32 3.00
C SER A 138 10.69 9.28 1.93
N MET A 139 9.63 8.53 2.17
CA MET A 139 9.09 7.52 1.24
C MET A 139 8.82 8.09 -0.17
N ILE A 140 8.57 9.39 -0.29
CA ILE A 140 8.35 10.05 -1.59
C ILE A 140 9.53 9.87 -2.55
N TYR A 141 10.77 9.88 -2.04
CA TYR A 141 11.98 9.71 -2.87
C TYR A 141 12.20 8.27 -3.35
N GLN A 142 11.49 7.30 -2.80
CA GLN A 142 11.53 5.90 -3.21
C GLN A 142 10.51 5.60 -4.32
N ILE A 143 9.59 6.52 -4.60
CA ILE A 143 8.57 6.36 -5.64
C ILE A 143 9.18 6.83 -6.96
N ALA A 144 9.29 5.90 -7.92
CA ALA A 144 9.77 6.23 -9.25
C ALA A 144 8.79 7.20 -9.93
N ASP A 145 9.30 8.35 -10.37
CA ASP A 145 8.55 9.25 -11.23
C ASP A 145 8.42 8.62 -12.62
N LYS A 146 7.17 8.39 -13.04
CA LYS A 146 6.82 7.88 -14.36
C LYS A 146 6.42 8.98 -15.33
N SER A 147 6.46 10.24 -14.91
CA SER A 147 6.26 11.35 -15.82
C SER A 147 7.41 11.38 -16.83
N GLU A 148 7.08 11.61 -18.07
CA GLU A 148 8.09 11.82 -19.10
C GLU A 148 8.58 13.27 -18.99
N PRO A 149 9.78 13.52 -18.39
CA PRO A 149 10.22 14.88 -18.08
C PRO A 149 10.54 15.69 -19.35
N TYR A 150 10.60 15.03 -20.50
CA TYR A 150 11.01 15.65 -21.75
C TYR A 150 10.00 15.41 -22.87
N ASN A 151 9.98 16.35 -23.83
CA ASN A 151 9.23 16.15 -25.06
C ASN A 151 9.91 15.07 -25.91
N ILE A 152 9.53 13.80 -25.71
CA ILE A 152 10.07 12.66 -26.45
C ILE A 152 9.97 12.87 -27.96
N GLY A 153 8.93 13.55 -28.43
CA GLY A 153 8.79 13.89 -29.86
C GLY A 153 9.92 14.78 -30.34
N LEU A 154 10.28 15.82 -29.57
CA LEU A 154 11.38 16.72 -29.92
C LEU A 154 12.74 16.02 -29.85
N LEU A 155 12.96 15.22 -28.83
CA LEU A 155 14.17 14.40 -28.69
C LEU A 155 14.33 13.43 -29.85
N ASN A 156 13.27 12.73 -30.26
CA ASN A 156 13.28 11.82 -31.39
C ASN A 156 13.59 12.52 -32.72
N VAL A 157 13.03 13.72 -32.96
CA VAL A 157 13.34 14.52 -34.13
C VAL A 157 14.82 14.93 -34.14
N TYR A 158 15.33 15.38 -33.00
CA TYR A 158 16.75 15.74 -32.85
C TYR A 158 17.67 14.54 -33.09
N LEU A 159 17.42 13.40 -32.45
CA LEU A 159 18.18 12.16 -32.60
C LEU A 159 18.14 11.67 -34.05
N THR A 160 16.99 11.70 -34.68
CA THR A 160 16.86 11.33 -36.11
C THR A 160 17.73 12.19 -37.01
N GLY A 161 17.73 13.51 -36.78
CA GLY A 161 18.58 14.45 -37.52
C GLY A 161 20.06 14.22 -37.31
N LEU A 162 20.48 13.95 -36.05
CA LEU A 162 21.86 13.66 -35.68
C LEU A 162 22.36 12.35 -36.29
N LEU A 163 21.55 11.29 -36.18
CA LEU A 163 21.88 9.97 -36.71
C LEU A 163 22.05 10.01 -38.24
N LYS A 164 21.15 10.64 -38.98
CA LYS A 164 21.22 10.79 -40.45
C LYS A 164 22.43 11.58 -40.91
N ARG A 165 22.97 12.46 -40.06
CA ARG A 165 24.13 13.27 -40.39
C ARG A 165 25.46 12.50 -40.29
N HIS A 166 25.55 11.53 -39.36
CA HIS A 166 26.78 10.81 -39.03
C HIS A 166 26.80 9.36 -39.49
N LEU A 167 25.66 8.77 -39.83
CA LEU A 167 25.53 7.36 -40.21
C LEU A 167 25.12 7.16 -41.65
N ASN A 168 25.53 6.02 -42.22
CA ASN A 168 25.01 5.56 -43.48
C ASN A 168 23.58 5.08 -43.34
N GLU A 169 22.83 5.01 -44.43
CA GLU A 169 21.43 4.62 -44.43
C GLU A 169 21.17 3.27 -43.74
N ARG A 170 22.01 2.26 -44.00
CA ARG A 170 21.92 0.94 -43.35
C ARG A 170 22.22 0.97 -41.86
N GLU A 171 23.21 1.73 -41.44
CA GLU A 171 23.59 1.92 -40.05
C GLU A 171 22.48 2.65 -39.28
N TYR A 172 21.89 3.69 -39.91
CA TYR A 172 20.76 4.41 -39.40
C TYR A 172 19.54 3.51 -39.19
N ASP A 173 19.16 2.72 -40.21
CA ASP A 173 18.02 1.83 -40.12
C ASP A 173 18.19 0.74 -39.05
N VAL A 174 19.41 0.19 -38.92
CA VAL A 174 19.73 -0.78 -37.88
C VAL A 174 19.54 -0.15 -36.47
N LEU A 175 20.03 1.06 -36.24
CA LEU A 175 19.82 1.72 -34.95
C LEU A 175 18.37 2.11 -34.71
N ARG A 176 17.70 2.69 -35.71
CA ARG A 176 16.30 3.06 -35.67
C ARG A 176 15.41 1.89 -35.24
N LEU A 177 15.55 0.75 -35.91
CA LEU A 177 14.78 -0.47 -35.65
C LEU A 177 15.20 -1.17 -34.31
N SER A 178 16.49 -1.08 -33.94
CA SER A 178 16.98 -1.70 -32.70
C SER A 178 16.51 -0.98 -31.44
N TYR A 179 16.38 0.36 -31.50
CA TYR A 179 15.99 1.18 -30.36
C TYR A 179 14.52 1.64 -30.42
N GLY A 180 13.87 1.54 -31.59
CA GLY A 180 12.49 1.94 -31.76
C GLY A 180 12.30 3.46 -31.74
N LEU A 181 13.14 4.23 -32.47
CA LEU A 181 13.14 5.70 -32.39
C LEU A 181 11.85 6.35 -32.93
N ASP A 182 11.27 5.76 -33.98
CA ASP A 182 10.00 6.21 -34.60
C ASP A 182 9.11 5.04 -35.02
N CYS A 183 9.46 3.86 -34.52
CA CYS A 183 8.80 2.59 -34.80
C CYS A 183 8.88 1.66 -33.60
N GLU A 184 8.25 0.50 -33.64
CA GLU A 184 8.42 -0.54 -32.64
C GLU A 184 9.85 -1.10 -32.63
N LYS A 185 10.34 -1.42 -31.43
CA LYS A 185 11.64 -2.06 -31.24
C LYS A 185 11.63 -3.49 -31.79
N HIS A 186 12.59 -3.81 -32.64
CA HIS A 186 12.71 -5.12 -33.25
C HIS A 186 13.94 -5.89 -32.77
N SER A 187 13.85 -7.24 -32.82
CA SER A 187 14.99 -8.12 -32.56
C SER A 187 15.96 -8.16 -33.76
N ALA A 188 17.23 -8.54 -33.51
CA ALA A 188 18.23 -8.61 -34.59
C ALA A 188 17.84 -9.53 -35.76
N ASN A 189 17.12 -10.63 -35.49
CA ASN A 189 16.61 -11.52 -36.55
C ASN A 189 15.55 -10.81 -37.39
N LYS A 190 14.63 -10.06 -36.75
CA LYS A 190 13.58 -9.33 -37.47
C LYS A 190 14.17 -8.18 -38.29
N ILE A 191 15.19 -7.50 -37.77
CA ILE A 191 15.90 -6.43 -38.47
C ILE A 191 16.61 -7.01 -39.73
N ALA A 192 17.24 -8.19 -39.61
CA ALA A 192 17.86 -8.86 -40.73
C ALA A 192 16.83 -9.16 -41.86
N GLU A 193 15.63 -9.62 -41.51
CA GLU A 193 14.54 -9.83 -42.47
C GLU A 193 14.11 -8.52 -43.13
N ILE A 194 13.88 -7.45 -42.33
CA ILE A 194 13.40 -6.15 -42.86
C ILE A 194 14.43 -5.54 -43.82
N LEU A 195 15.72 -5.63 -43.48
CA LEU A 195 16.81 -5.05 -44.28
C LEU A 195 17.36 -5.99 -45.37
N ASN A 196 16.74 -7.15 -45.56
CA ASN A 196 17.12 -8.18 -46.54
C ASN A 196 18.61 -8.56 -46.41
N ILE A 197 19.11 -8.77 -45.15
CA ILE A 197 20.44 -9.25 -44.89
C ILE A 197 20.43 -10.78 -44.92
N GLU A 198 20.94 -11.35 -45.99
CA GLU A 198 20.96 -12.81 -46.20
C GLU A 198 22.17 -13.50 -45.56
N GLY A 199 21.97 -14.75 -45.15
CA GLY A 199 23.00 -15.66 -44.65
C GLY A 199 22.70 -16.24 -43.27
N SER A 200 23.32 -17.37 -42.94
CA SER A 200 23.09 -18.10 -41.70
C SER A 200 23.49 -17.30 -40.43
N SER A 201 24.28 -16.24 -40.57
CA SER A 201 24.76 -15.35 -39.51
C SER A 201 24.22 -13.92 -39.66
N ALA A 202 23.05 -13.73 -40.31
CA ALA A 202 22.48 -12.40 -40.56
C ALA A 202 22.30 -11.58 -39.27
N TYR A 203 21.84 -12.18 -38.18
CA TYR A 203 21.71 -11.53 -36.87
C TYR A 203 23.06 -11.04 -36.29
N VAL A 204 24.18 -11.73 -36.55
CA VAL A 204 25.50 -11.33 -36.13
C VAL A 204 25.93 -10.07 -36.89
N ARG A 205 25.69 -10.03 -38.22
CA ARG A 205 25.95 -8.85 -39.05
C ARG A 205 25.16 -7.63 -38.61
N VAL A 206 23.90 -7.82 -38.21
CA VAL A 206 23.08 -6.73 -37.61
C VAL A 206 23.71 -6.22 -36.30
N SER A 207 24.17 -7.12 -35.46
CA SER A 207 24.87 -6.76 -34.21
C SER A 207 26.20 -6.03 -34.43
N GLU A 208 26.96 -6.47 -35.44
CA GLU A 208 28.20 -5.79 -35.84
C GLU A 208 27.93 -4.40 -36.41
N LEU A 209 26.97 -4.25 -37.32
CA LEU A 209 26.56 -2.96 -37.87
C LEU A 209 26.07 -2.00 -36.77
N LYS A 210 25.28 -2.53 -35.81
CA LYS A 210 24.85 -1.77 -34.65
C LYS A 210 26.04 -1.25 -33.83
N LYS A 211 27.04 -2.12 -33.56
CA LYS A 211 28.22 -1.74 -32.82
C LYS A 211 29.02 -0.67 -33.58
N GLN A 212 29.27 -0.89 -34.88
CA GLN A 212 30.01 0.06 -35.73
C GLN A 212 29.33 1.42 -35.77
N ALA A 213 27.99 1.43 -35.86
CA ALA A 213 27.21 2.68 -35.86
C ALA A 213 27.35 3.43 -34.53
N VAL A 214 27.29 2.72 -33.39
CA VAL A 214 27.49 3.32 -32.07
C VAL A 214 28.91 3.84 -31.91
N ASP A 215 29.92 3.07 -32.28
CA ASP A 215 31.34 3.48 -32.20
C ASP A 215 31.60 4.76 -33.04
N LYS A 216 31.04 4.85 -34.26
CA LYS A 216 31.10 6.08 -35.09
C LYS A 216 30.46 7.29 -34.41
N LEU A 217 29.31 7.10 -33.73
CA LEU A 217 28.66 8.18 -33.04
C LEU A 217 29.48 8.66 -31.84
N ILE A 218 30.09 7.74 -31.09
CA ILE A 218 30.95 8.08 -29.95
C ILE A 218 32.15 8.92 -30.43
N ASP A 219 32.72 8.58 -31.58
CA ASP A 219 33.89 9.26 -32.11
C ASP A 219 33.56 10.61 -32.78
N SER A 220 32.33 10.79 -33.30
CA SER A 220 31.96 11.93 -34.14
C SER A 220 31.03 12.95 -33.48
N VAL A 221 30.36 12.58 -32.38
CA VAL A 221 29.40 13.43 -31.67
C VAL A 221 29.95 13.87 -30.32
N ASP A 222 30.02 15.18 -30.09
CA ASP A 222 30.39 15.72 -28.79
C ASP A 222 29.27 15.40 -27.77
N HIS A 223 29.66 14.79 -26.64
CA HIS A 223 28.76 14.42 -25.56
C HIS A 223 27.92 15.60 -25.03
N SER A 224 28.49 16.82 -25.07
CA SER A 224 27.79 18.04 -24.65
C SER A 224 26.54 18.32 -25.47
N GLN A 225 26.51 17.93 -26.74
CA GLN A 225 25.35 18.19 -27.63
C GLN A 225 24.10 17.35 -27.26
N VAL A 226 24.27 16.28 -26.48
CA VAL A 226 23.17 15.41 -26.06
C VAL A 226 22.66 15.78 -24.68
N LEU A 227 23.53 16.35 -23.84
CA LEU A 227 23.18 16.71 -22.45
C LEU A 227 22.06 17.75 -22.34
N ASP A 228 21.92 18.64 -23.31
CA ASP A 228 20.86 19.67 -23.33
C ASP A 228 19.46 19.08 -23.59
N TYR A 229 19.37 17.79 -23.96
CA TYR A 229 18.15 17.05 -24.27
C TYR A 229 17.88 15.87 -23.32
N LEU A 230 18.75 15.63 -22.35
CA LEU A 230 18.61 14.63 -21.28
C LEU A 230 18.24 15.29 -19.95
#